data_173edcc6b2391f3b024b8534ada640e4
#
_entry.id   173edcc6b2391f3b024b8534ada640e4
#
_cell.length_a   1.000
_cell.length_b   1.000
_cell.length_c   1.000
_cell.angle_alpha   90.00
_cell.angle_beta   90.00
_cell.angle_gamma   90.00
#
_symmetry.space_group_name_H-M   'P 1'
#
loop_
_entity.id
_entity.type
_entity.pdbx_description
1 polymer ?
#
loop_
_entity_poly.entity_id
_entity_poly.type
_entity_poly.pdbx_seq_one_letter_code
_entity_poly.pdbx_strand_id
1 'polypeptide(L)'
;MTYRITLAATAETFDVQPGEPLLDAAERAGFPLVHDCRFGGCGACRIKLLEGQVAYEEMPMGLSEEEEQEGYALACQAVAQSDLTISADVFPAGYIPPDYHEATIVSLEKLSHDVTHLVLSIPSASEVSFLPGQYLNIMLDDGTPRSFSMASPPRSDLFDFHIRRVPGGYFTERLNTHYQPGDTLDVELPLGAFRHDAESTNRLLMVAGGTGLAPVKSIIESLKDEPHAPHITLYWGVRRAEDLYLDELLQHWARTLPHFHYIPVLSDATRSGKGDAALSTKPCARTTPT
;
A
#
# COMPACT_ATOMS: atom_id res chain seq x y z
N MET A 1 -18.86 25.71 -14.74
CA MET A 1 -17.85 25.96 -15.79
C MET A 1 -16.87 24.82 -15.74
N THR A 2 -16.49 24.29 -16.87
CA THR A 2 -15.44 23.26 -16.98
C THR A 2 -14.08 23.93 -16.94
N TYR A 3 -13.12 23.37 -16.23
CA TYR A 3 -11.76 23.88 -16.20
C TYR A 3 -10.83 22.96 -16.99
N ARG A 4 -9.78 23.52 -17.54
CA ARG A 4 -8.76 22.79 -18.29
C ARG A 4 -7.52 22.56 -17.43
N ILE A 5 -7.06 21.33 -17.40
CA ILE A 5 -5.87 20.91 -16.68
C ILE A 5 -4.79 20.56 -17.68
N THR A 6 -3.60 21.11 -17.50
CA THR A 6 -2.41 20.85 -18.33
C THR A 6 -1.38 20.10 -17.51
N LEU A 7 -0.91 18.95 -18.00
CA LEU A 7 0.22 18.22 -17.44
C LEU A 7 1.52 18.85 -17.92
N ALA A 8 2.31 19.44 -17.01
CA ALA A 8 3.51 20.20 -17.37
C ALA A 8 4.58 19.36 -18.09
N ALA A 9 4.66 18.06 -17.78
CA ALA A 9 5.67 17.16 -18.35
C ALA A 9 5.43 16.83 -19.84
N THR A 10 4.16 16.72 -20.26
CA THR A 10 3.77 16.28 -21.61
C THR A 10 3.04 17.33 -22.43
N ALA A 11 2.60 18.42 -21.78
CA ALA A 11 1.70 19.44 -22.32
C ALA A 11 0.32 18.88 -22.76
N GLU A 12 -0.01 17.66 -22.37
CA GLU A 12 -1.32 17.08 -22.60
C GLU A 12 -2.36 17.72 -21.68
N THR A 13 -3.62 17.74 -22.13
CA THR A 13 -4.69 18.41 -21.40
C THR A 13 -5.91 17.53 -21.22
N PHE A 14 -6.63 17.74 -20.12
CA PHE A 14 -7.96 17.18 -19.90
C PHE A 14 -8.88 18.18 -19.23
N ASP A 15 -10.18 17.95 -19.35
CA ASP A 15 -11.20 18.82 -18.79
C ASP A 15 -11.77 18.24 -17.50
N VAL A 16 -11.98 19.09 -16.49
CA VAL A 16 -12.56 18.77 -15.19
C VAL A 16 -13.93 19.40 -15.09
N GLN A 17 -14.93 18.63 -14.63
CA GLN A 17 -16.28 19.12 -14.38
C GLN A 17 -16.37 19.84 -13.03
N PRO A 18 -17.36 20.74 -12.85
CA PRO A 18 -17.57 21.41 -11.57
C PRO A 18 -17.79 20.41 -10.43
N GLY A 19 -17.00 20.51 -9.35
CA GLY A 19 -17.09 19.62 -8.20
C GLY A 19 -16.45 18.25 -8.37
N GLU A 20 -15.90 17.94 -9.55
CA GLU A 20 -15.20 16.69 -9.80
C GLU A 20 -13.78 16.75 -9.23
N PRO A 21 -13.31 15.73 -8.46
CA PRO A 21 -11.92 15.62 -8.05
C PRO A 21 -10.98 15.50 -9.26
N LEU A 22 -9.79 16.07 -9.16
CA LEU A 22 -8.79 16.04 -10.24
C LEU A 22 -8.41 14.62 -10.65
N LEU A 23 -8.32 13.70 -9.68
CA LEU A 23 -7.98 12.30 -9.94
C LEU A 23 -9.04 11.63 -10.81
N ASP A 24 -10.32 11.81 -10.47
CA ASP A 24 -11.44 11.18 -11.21
C ASP A 24 -11.53 11.72 -12.64
N ALA A 25 -11.31 13.04 -12.80
CA ALA A 25 -11.27 13.66 -14.11
C ALA A 25 -10.09 13.16 -14.97
N ALA A 26 -8.91 13.00 -14.35
CA ALA A 26 -7.72 12.47 -15.03
C ALA A 26 -7.95 11.02 -15.48
N GLU A 27 -8.48 10.16 -14.62
CA GLU A 27 -8.82 8.77 -14.97
C GLU A 27 -9.84 8.68 -16.08
N ARG A 28 -10.93 9.45 -16.00
CA ARG A 28 -11.96 9.55 -17.06
C ARG A 28 -11.36 9.98 -18.40
N ALA A 29 -10.32 10.79 -18.39
CA ALA A 29 -9.62 11.26 -19.58
C ALA A 29 -8.48 10.33 -20.04
N GLY A 30 -8.22 9.21 -19.31
CA GLY A 30 -7.18 8.26 -19.66
C GLY A 30 -5.77 8.63 -19.16
N PHE A 31 -5.66 9.57 -18.21
CA PHE A 31 -4.41 9.94 -17.56
C PHE A 31 -4.29 9.25 -16.19
N PRO A 32 -3.55 8.15 -16.08
CA PRO A 32 -3.45 7.38 -14.85
C PRO A 32 -2.50 8.05 -13.85
N LEU A 33 -2.97 9.09 -13.13
CA LEU A 33 -2.20 9.73 -12.07
C LEU A 33 -1.92 8.72 -10.95
N VAL A 34 -0.70 8.76 -10.41
CA VAL A 34 -0.34 7.89 -9.27
C VAL A 34 -1.24 8.22 -8.08
N HIS A 35 -1.85 7.19 -7.51
CA HIS A 35 -2.73 7.33 -6.35
C HIS A 35 -2.80 6.02 -5.55
N ASP A 36 -3.42 6.09 -4.35
CA ASP A 36 -3.62 4.93 -3.49
C ASP A 36 -4.99 5.03 -2.78
N CYS A 37 -5.08 5.57 -1.58
CA CYS A 37 -6.24 5.49 -0.69
C CYS A 37 -7.53 6.19 -1.19
N ARG A 38 -7.46 7.16 -2.08
CA ARG A 38 -8.56 8.00 -2.64
C ARG A 38 -9.35 8.86 -1.63
N PHE A 39 -9.01 8.81 -0.34
CA PHE A 39 -9.71 9.60 0.70
C PHE A 39 -8.81 10.67 1.36
N GLY A 40 -7.68 11.04 0.73
CA GLY A 40 -6.81 12.13 1.19
C GLY A 40 -5.92 11.80 2.40
N GLY A 41 -5.77 10.52 2.78
CA GLY A 41 -5.03 10.13 3.97
C GLY A 41 -3.56 9.75 3.73
N CYS A 42 -3.21 9.19 2.56
CA CYS A 42 -1.88 8.59 2.34
C CYS A 42 -0.87 9.49 1.63
N GLY A 43 -1.31 10.56 0.96
CA GLY A 43 -0.44 11.46 0.21
C GLY A 43 0.08 10.92 -1.14
N ALA A 44 -0.28 9.70 -1.55
CA ALA A 44 0.23 9.08 -2.79
C ALA A 44 -0.18 9.83 -4.07
N CYS A 45 -1.35 10.49 -4.07
CA CYS A 45 -1.86 11.28 -5.19
C CYS A 45 -1.40 12.75 -5.17
N ARG A 46 -0.24 13.01 -4.56
CA ARG A 46 0.31 14.37 -4.46
C ARG A 46 0.72 14.90 -5.82
N ILE A 47 0.24 16.09 -6.13
CA ILE A 47 0.59 16.86 -7.33
C ILE A 47 1.15 18.20 -6.91
N LYS A 48 1.88 18.86 -7.81
CA LYS A 48 2.35 20.23 -7.63
C LYS A 48 1.54 21.14 -8.53
N LEU A 49 0.88 22.15 -7.97
CA LEU A 49 0.25 23.24 -8.70
C LEU A 49 1.33 24.21 -9.17
N LEU A 50 1.48 24.37 -10.48
CA LEU A 50 2.37 25.35 -11.09
C LEU A 50 1.61 26.63 -11.42
N GLU A 51 0.33 26.48 -11.82
CA GLU A 51 -0.58 27.59 -12.09
C GLU A 51 -2.00 27.18 -11.68
N GLY A 52 -2.80 28.16 -11.25
CA GLY A 52 -4.20 28.02 -10.89
C GLY A 52 -4.43 27.71 -9.42
N GLN A 53 -5.67 27.36 -9.08
CA GLN A 53 -6.12 27.15 -7.70
C GLN A 53 -7.07 25.98 -7.60
N VAL A 54 -6.99 25.28 -6.46
CA VAL A 54 -7.91 24.20 -6.07
C VAL A 54 -8.58 24.54 -4.74
N ALA A 55 -9.69 23.84 -4.45
CA ALA A 55 -10.36 23.88 -3.16
C ALA A 55 -10.61 22.46 -2.67
N TYR A 56 -10.84 22.33 -1.37
CA TYR A 56 -11.23 21.11 -0.69
C TYR A 56 -12.54 21.33 0.07
N GLU A 57 -13.35 20.32 0.19
CA GLU A 57 -14.51 20.34 1.10
C GLU A 57 -14.03 20.31 2.55
N GLU A 58 -13.08 19.41 2.85
CA GLU A 58 -12.32 19.36 4.10
C GLU A 58 -10.84 19.17 3.76
N MET A 59 -9.94 19.78 4.54
CA MET A 59 -8.51 19.67 4.33
C MET A 59 -8.05 18.21 4.49
N PRO A 60 -7.42 17.62 3.48
CA PRO A 60 -7.04 16.21 3.54
C PRO A 60 -5.91 15.99 4.55
N MET A 61 -6.01 14.95 5.38
CA MET A 61 -5.03 14.63 6.44
C MET A 61 -3.62 14.32 5.91
N GLY A 62 -3.52 13.88 4.67
CA GLY A 62 -2.24 13.52 4.03
C GLY A 62 -1.51 14.70 3.39
N LEU A 63 -1.99 15.94 3.58
CA LEU A 63 -1.37 17.19 3.11
C LEU A 63 -1.14 18.11 4.31
N SER A 64 0.10 18.51 4.56
CA SER A 64 0.41 19.49 5.60
C SER A 64 0.16 20.91 5.10
N GLU A 65 -0.02 21.85 6.05
CA GLU A 65 -0.17 23.30 5.74
C GLU A 65 1.08 23.85 5.02
N GLU A 66 2.27 23.35 5.36
CA GLU A 66 3.51 23.76 4.71
C GLU A 66 3.54 23.29 3.24
N GLU A 67 3.13 22.05 3.00
CA GLU A 67 3.06 21.50 1.63
C GLU A 67 2.02 22.24 0.78
N GLU A 68 0.85 22.58 1.35
CA GLU A 68 -0.16 23.39 0.65
C GLU A 68 0.40 24.78 0.30
N GLN A 69 1.08 25.45 1.24
CA GLN A 69 1.72 26.76 1.00
C GLN A 69 2.82 26.66 -0.06
N GLU A 70 3.51 25.54 -0.17
CA GLU A 70 4.44 25.26 -1.24
C GLU A 70 3.76 24.91 -2.57
N GLY A 71 2.44 24.87 -2.63
CA GLY A 71 1.65 24.61 -3.84
C GLY A 71 1.46 23.11 -4.15
N TYR A 72 1.61 22.22 -3.15
CA TYR A 72 1.19 20.83 -3.30
C TYR A 72 -0.32 20.68 -3.11
N ALA A 73 -0.88 19.68 -3.77
CA ALA A 73 -2.28 19.30 -3.62
C ALA A 73 -2.45 17.78 -3.70
N LEU A 74 -3.54 17.24 -3.15
CA LEU A 74 -3.90 15.83 -3.28
C LEU A 74 -5.00 15.68 -4.33
N ALA A 75 -4.67 15.12 -5.49
CA ALA A 75 -5.56 15.02 -6.65
C ALA A 75 -6.89 14.31 -6.35
N CYS A 76 -6.91 13.35 -5.41
CA CYS A 76 -8.11 12.61 -5.06
C CYS A 76 -9.18 13.42 -4.31
N GLN A 77 -8.82 14.59 -3.76
CA GLN A 77 -9.73 15.46 -3.00
C GLN A 77 -9.77 16.89 -3.55
N ALA A 78 -8.80 17.27 -4.38
CA ALA A 78 -8.68 18.61 -4.93
C ALA A 78 -9.71 18.84 -6.04
N VAL A 79 -10.49 19.92 -5.91
CA VAL A 79 -11.46 20.39 -6.90
C VAL A 79 -10.94 21.68 -7.54
N ALA A 80 -10.83 21.71 -8.87
CA ALA A 80 -10.35 22.88 -9.59
C ALA A 80 -11.26 24.09 -9.40
N GLN A 81 -10.65 25.27 -9.18
CA GLN A 81 -11.32 26.57 -9.11
C GLN A 81 -10.97 27.48 -10.30
N SER A 82 -10.00 27.09 -11.09
CA SER A 82 -9.53 27.75 -12.31
C SER A 82 -8.94 26.72 -13.27
N ASP A 83 -8.54 27.12 -14.47
CA ASP A 83 -7.61 26.32 -15.26
C ASP A 83 -6.33 26.09 -14.45
N LEU A 84 -5.73 24.90 -14.59
CA LEU A 84 -4.55 24.49 -13.83
C LEU A 84 -3.42 24.06 -14.77
N THR A 85 -2.18 24.36 -14.36
CA THR A 85 -0.99 23.65 -14.83
C THR A 85 -0.40 22.86 -13.67
N ILE A 86 -0.29 21.54 -13.81
CA ILE A 86 0.16 20.66 -12.74
C ILE A 86 1.38 19.82 -13.14
N SER A 87 2.26 19.57 -12.17
CA SER A 87 3.25 18.51 -12.24
C SER A 87 2.74 17.34 -11.41
N ALA A 88 2.59 16.19 -12.02
CA ALA A 88 2.05 14.99 -11.41
C ALA A 88 2.81 13.75 -11.90
N ASP A 89 2.97 12.76 -11.00
CA ASP A 89 3.45 11.46 -11.39
C ASP A 89 2.31 10.65 -12.02
N VAL A 90 2.62 9.93 -13.10
CA VAL A 90 1.69 9.01 -13.76
C VAL A 90 2.17 7.58 -13.59
N PHE A 91 1.24 6.63 -13.57
CA PHE A 91 1.61 5.22 -13.60
C PHE A 91 2.38 4.92 -14.89
N PRO A 92 3.40 4.05 -14.84
CA PRO A 92 4.20 3.74 -16.01
C PRO A 92 3.37 3.04 -17.08
N ALA A 93 3.93 2.98 -18.29
CA ALA A 93 3.36 2.20 -19.38
C ALA A 93 3.15 0.74 -18.95
N GLY A 94 1.95 0.20 -19.24
CA GLY A 94 1.54 -1.13 -18.78
C GLY A 94 0.81 -1.12 -17.44
N TYR A 95 0.45 0.03 -16.90
CA TYR A 95 -0.50 0.12 -15.79
C TYR A 95 -1.80 -0.60 -16.15
N ILE A 96 -2.21 -1.51 -15.28
CA ILE A 96 -3.46 -2.25 -15.38
C ILE A 96 -4.44 -1.58 -14.43
N PRO A 97 -5.54 -0.98 -14.94
CA PRO A 97 -6.57 -0.41 -14.08
C PRO A 97 -7.23 -1.53 -13.25
N PRO A 98 -7.71 -1.23 -12.05
CA PRO A 98 -8.42 -2.20 -11.23
C PRO A 98 -9.72 -2.63 -11.91
N ASP A 99 -10.09 -3.90 -11.70
CA ASP A 99 -11.35 -4.48 -12.17
C ASP A 99 -11.97 -5.31 -11.05
N TYR A 100 -13.27 -5.60 -11.17
CA TYR A 100 -14.03 -6.38 -10.20
C TYR A 100 -13.99 -7.86 -10.53
N HIS A 101 -13.77 -8.67 -9.50
CA HIS A 101 -13.68 -10.13 -9.60
C HIS A 101 -14.43 -10.80 -8.46
N GLU A 102 -14.88 -12.03 -8.69
CA GLU A 102 -15.33 -12.91 -7.63
C GLU A 102 -14.15 -13.74 -7.13
N ALA A 103 -13.92 -13.71 -5.82
CA ALA A 103 -12.87 -14.47 -5.14
C ALA A 103 -13.49 -15.56 -4.27
N THR A 104 -12.90 -16.76 -4.26
CA THR A 104 -13.30 -17.85 -3.37
C THR A 104 -12.30 -17.99 -2.22
N ILE A 105 -12.77 -18.10 -0.99
CA ILE A 105 -11.93 -18.37 0.18
C ILE A 105 -11.41 -19.81 0.09
N VAL A 106 -10.08 -19.97 0.02
CA VAL A 106 -9.41 -21.26 -0.01
C VAL A 106 -9.07 -21.73 1.41
N SER A 107 -8.52 -20.84 2.24
CA SER A 107 -8.18 -21.15 3.61
C SER A 107 -8.23 -19.92 4.52
N LEU A 108 -8.46 -20.19 5.82
CA LEU A 108 -8.45 -19.25 6.92
C LEU A 108 -7.68 -19.87 8.07
N GLU A 109 -6.45 -19.43 8.29
CA GLU A 109 -5.57 -19.97 9.31
C GLU A 109 -5.10 -18.87 10.28
N LYS A 110 -4.98 -19.18 11.57
CA LYS A 110 -4.47 -18.20 12.54
C LYS A 110 -2.96 -18.16 12.49
N LEU A 111 -2.39 -16.98 12.23
CA LEU A 111 -0.95 -16.71 12.36
C LEU A 111 -0.59 -16.27 13.79
N SER A 112 -1.51 -15.59 14.48
CA SER A 112 -1.36 -15.18 15.88
C SER A 112 -2.74 -15.10 16.56
N HIS A 113 -2.78 -14.56 17.77
CA HIS A 113 -4.02 -14.34 18.52
C HIS A 113 -4.99 -13.35 17.82
N ASP A 114 -4.48 -12.46 16.98
CA ASP A 114 -5.26 -11.40 16.32
C ASP A 114 -5.02 -11.30 14.80
N VAL A 115 -4.13 -12.11 14.21
CA VAL A 115 -3.85 -12.10 12.76
C VAL A 115 -4.27 -13.41 12.12
N THR A 116 -5.05 -13.31 11.06
CA THR A 116 -5.51 -14.43 10.22
C THR A 116 -4.81 -14.39 8.87
N HIS A 117 -4.30 -15.53 8.43
CA HIS A 117 -3.89 -15.80 7.04
C HIS A 117 -5.14 -16.15 6.25
N LEU A 118 -5.51 -15.29 5.33
CA LEU A 118 -6.58 -15.52 4.36
C LEU A 118 -5.93 -15.83 3.02
N VAL A 119 -6.34 -16.93 2.39
CA VAL A 119 -5.98 -17.27 1.01
C VAL A 119 -7.23 -17.24 0.16
N LEU A 120 -7.19 -16.46 -0.91
CA LEU A 120 -8.24 -16.35 -1.92
C LEU A 120 -7.79 -16.98 -3.24
N SER A 121 -8.71 -17.65 -3.93
CA SER A 121 -8.57 -18.01 -5.34
C SER A 121 -9.38 -17.03 -6.17
N ILE A 122 -8.76 -16.44 -7.18
CA ILE A 122 -9.38 -15.49 -8.11
C ILE A 122 -9.06 -15.92 -9.55
N PRO A 123 -9.77 -16.95 -10.10
CA PRO A 123 -9.44 -17.52 -11.40
C PRO A 123 -9.51 -16.52 -12.55
N SER A 124 -10.45 -15.58 -12.51
CA SER A 124 -10.60 -14.50 -13.49
C SER A 124 -9.42 -13.52 -13.49
N ALA A 125 -8.67 -13.45 -12.37
CA ALA A 125 -7.49 -12.61 -12.25
C ALA A 125 -6.18 -13.36 -12.62
N SER A 126 -6.25 -14.58 -13.14
CA SER A 126 -5.05 -15.32 -13.59
C SER A 126 -4.30 -14.60 -14.72
N GLU A 127 -5.00 -13.77 -15.48
CA GLU A 127 -4.44 -12.90 -16.53
C GLU A 127 -4.11 -11.49 -16.00
N VAL A 128 -4.52 -11.16 -14.76
CA VAL A 128 -4.23 -9.86 -14.14
C VAL A 128 -2.88 -9.94 -13.42
N SER A 129 -1.88 -9.30 -14.00
CA SER A 129 -0.59 -9.15 -13.36
C SER A 129 -0.65 -8.00 -12.35
N PHE A 130 -0.55 -8.32 -11.05
CA PHE A 130 -0.31 -7.30 -10.03
C PHE A 130 1.19 -7.19 -9.70
N LEU A 131 1.60 -6.06 -9.14
CA LEU A 131 2.99 -5.86 -8.70
C LEU A 131 3.11 -6.15 -7.19
N PRO A 132 4.21 -6.79 -6.74
CA PRO A 132 4.48 -6.99 -5.32
C PRO A 132 4.41 -5.67 -4.56
N GLY A 133 3.64 -5.64 -3.46
CA GLY A 133 3.37 -4.44 -2.68
C GLY A 133 1.98 -3.85 -2.89
N GLN A 134 1.30 -4.18 -3.98
CA GLN A 134 -0.07 -3.76 -4.24
C GLN A 134 -1.09 -4.44 -3.31
N TYR A 135 -2.33 -3.97 -3.34
CA TYR A 135 -3.44 -4.45 -2.52
C TYR A 135 -4.69 -4.70 -3.36
N LEU A 136 -5.68 -5.31 -2.74
CA LEU A 136 -7.05 -5.38 -3.25
C LEU A 136 -8.04 -4.77 -2.26
N ASN A 137 -9.22 -4.42 -2.75
CA ASN A 137 -10.39 -4.13 -1.94
C ASN A 137 -11.29 -5.37 -1.86
N ILE A 138 -11.73 -5.73 -0.65
CA ILE A 138 -12.87 -6.62 -0.44
C ILE A 138 -14.10 -5.72 -0.31
N MET A 139 -15.08 -5.92 -1.18
CA MET A 139 -16.33 -5.16 -1.17
C MET A 139 -17.28 -5.78 -0.14
N LEU A 140 -17.79 -4.96 0.77
CA LEU A 140 -18.80 -5.39 1.75
C LEU A 140 -20.22 -5.29 1.18
N ASP A 141 -21.16 -5.95 1.86
CA ASP A 141 -22.58 -5.96 1.45
C ASP A 141 -23.21 -4.55 1.33
N ASP A 142 -22.67 -3.57 2.03
CA ASP A 142 -23.08 -2.16 1.97
C ASP A 142 -22.37 -1.36 0.87
N GLY A 143 -21.56 -2.01 0.05
CA GLY A 143 -20.76 -1.41 -1.02
C GLY A 143 -19.48 -0.71 -0.54
N THR A 144 -19.17 -0.73 0.76
CA THR A 144 -17.94 -0.10 1.27
C THR A 144 -16.73 -1.04 1.10
N PRO A 145 -15.59 -0.56 0.61
CA PRO A 145 -14.40 -1.37 0.45
C PRO A 145 -13.62 -1.56 1.76
N ARG A 146 -12.89 -2.67 1.85
CA ARG A 146 -11.84 -2.89 2.85
C ARG A 146 -10.57 -3.33 2.16
N SER A 147 -9.52 -2.53 2.28
CA SER A 147 -8.25 -2.72 1.59
C SER A 147 -7.33 -3.66 2.34
N PHE A 148 -6.76 -4.64 1.62
CA PHE A 148 -5.79 -5.60 2.16
C PHE A 148 -4.67 -5.82 1.16
N SER A 149 -3.41 -5.61 1.63
CA SER A 149 -2.24 -5.82 0.80
C SER A 149 -1.97 -7.31 0.56
N MET A 150 -1.63 -7.66 -0.68
CA MET A 150 -1.16 -9.00 -1.01
C MET A 150 0.14 -9.31 -0.27
N ALA A 151 0.20 -10.45 0.41
CA ALA A 151 1.34 -10.87 1.23
C ALA A 151 2.32 -11.78 0.46
N SER A 152 2.01 -12.13 -0.78
CA SER A 152 2.87 -12.89 -1.70
C SER A 152 2.95 -12.18 -3.05
N PRO A 153 4.03 -12.42 -3.83
CA PRO A 153 4.07 -11.98 -5.23
C PRO A 153 3.05 -12.76 -6.07
N PRO A 154 2.76 -12.33 -7.32
CA PRO A 154 1.87 -13.05 -8.22
C PRO A 154 2.32 -14.50 -8.39
N ARG A 155 1.44 -15.45 -8.06
CA ARG A 155 1.68 -16.90 -8.19
C ARG A 155 0.37 -17.58 -8.51
N SER A 156 0.17 -17.92 -9.77
CA SER A 156 -1.09 -18.52 -10.23
C SER A 156 -2.32 -17.65 -9.89
N ASP A 157 -3.41 -18.28 -9.49
CA ASP A 157 -4.69 -17.68 -9.10
C ASP A 157 -4.89 -17.56 -7.58
N LEU A 158 -3.81 -17.77 -6.79
CA LEU A 158 -3.86 -17.70 -5.33
C LEU A 158 -3.26 -16.40 -4.80
N PHE A 159 -3.98 -15.78 -3.88
CA PHE A 159 -3.65 -14.50 -3.26
C PHE A 159 -3.64 -14.64 -1.75
N ASP A 160 -2.53 -14.27 -1.10
CA ASP A 160 -2.31 -14.35 0.34
C ASP A 160 -2.52 -13.00 1.00
N PHE A 161 -3.15 -13.02 2.20
CA PHE A 161 -3.37 -11.81 3.01
C PHE A 161 -3.11 -12.09 4.49
N HIS A 162 -2.57 -11.08 5.19
CA HIS A 162 -2.44 -11.10 6.64
C HIS A 162 -3.43 -10.09 7.23
N ILE A 163 -4.53 -10.58 7.78
CA ILE A 163 -5.64 -9.74 8.23
C ILE A 163 -5.65 -9.68 9.75
N ARG A 164 -5.40 -8.49 10.31
CA ARG A 164 -5.54 -8.25 11.74
C ARG A 164 -6.99 -8.01 12.11
N ARG A 165 -7.44 -8.68 13.17
CA ARG A 165 -8.74 -8.42 13.79
C ARG A 165 -8.74 -7.04 14.45
N VAL A 166 -9.64 -6.17 14.00
CA VAL A 166 -9.89 -4.86 14.58
C VAL A 166 -11.17 -4.96 15.41
N PRO A 167 -11.13 -4.66 16.74
CA PRO A 167 -12.33 -4.64 17.55
C PRO A 167 -13.40 -3.70 16.96
N GLY A 168 -14.63 -4.18 16.80
CA GLY A 168 -15.72 -3.46 16.12
C GLY A 168 -15.63 -3.42 14.59
N GLY A 169 -14.58 -3.99 14.01
CA GLY A 169 -14.42 -4.04 12.55
C GLY A 169 -15.36 -5.04 11.90
N TYR A 170 -16.29 -4.56 11.07
CA TYR A 170 -17.34 -5.40 10.46
C TYR A 170 -16.79 -6.65 9.77
N PHE A 171 -15.80 -6.52 8.89
CA PHE A 171 -15.20 -7.65 8.17
C PHE A 171 -14.23 -8.44 9.05
N THR A 172 -13.30 -7.77 9.74
CA THR A 172 -12.17 -8.42 10.42
C THR A 172 -12.59 -9.22 11.64
N GLU A 173 -13.67 -8.85 12.35
CA GLU A 173 -14.23 -9.65 13.43
C GLU A 173 -15.00 -10.87 12.92
N ARG A 174 -15.66 -10.73 11.77
CA ARG A 174 -16.46 -11.79 11.17
C ARG A 174 -15.63 -12.82 10.42
N LEU A 175 -14.41 -12.48 10.01
CA LEU A 175 -13.56 -13.32 9.17
C LEU A 175 -13.43 -14.77 9.69
N ASN A 176 -13.32 -14.96 10.99
CA ASN A 176 -13.16 -16.29 11.60
C ASN A 176 -14.45 -16.86 12.22
N THR A 177 -15.58 -16.20 12.08
CA THR A 177 -16.85 -16.60 12.72
C THR A 177 -18.00 -16.74 11.73
N HIS A 178 -17.95 -16.07 10.59
CA HIS A 178 -19.02 -16.05 9.60
C HIS A 178 -18.55 -16.54 8.23
N TYR A 179 -17.23 -16.52 7.97
CA TYR A 179 -16.66 -16.98 6.71
C TYR A 179 -15.96 -18.32 6.87
N GLN A 180 -16.00 -19.14 5.83
CA GLN A 180 -15.37 -20.45 5.77
C GLN A 180 -14.82 -20.71 4.37
N PRO A 181 -13.89 -21.68 4.20
CA PRO A 181 -13.45 -22.12 2.89
C PRO A 181 -14.64 -22.51 1.99
N GLY A 182 -14.62 -21.98 0.77
CA GLY A 182 -15.69 -22.13 -0.22
C GLY A 182 -16.65 -20.95 -0.32
N ASP A 183 -16.67 -20.03 0.66
CA ASP A 183 -17.45 -18.80 0.55
C ASP A 183 -16.82 -17.85 -0.50
N THR A 184 -17.65 -16.99 -1.10
CA THR A 184 -17.23 -16.02 -2.12
C THR A 184 -17.23 -14.60 -1.57
N LEU A 185 -16.35 -13.76 -2.14
CA LEU A 185 -16.20 -12.34 -1.85
C LEU A 185 -16.07 -11.59 -3.16
N ASP A 186 -16.71 -10.43 -3.27
CA ASP A 186 -16.46 -9.50 -4.36
C ASP A 186 -15.18 -8.69 -4.05
N VAL A 187 -14.27 -8.62 -5.00
CA VAL A 187 -12.98 -7.94 -4.85
C VAL A 187 -12.67 -7.05 -6.04
N GLU A 188 -11.92 -5.99 -5.79
CA GLU A 188 -11.41 -5.07 -6.80
C GLU A 188 -9.88 -5.08 -6.74
N LEU A 189 -9.20 -5.36 -7.86
CA LEU A 189 -7.73 -5.40 -7.94
C LEU A 189 -7.22 -5.19 -9.38
N PRO A 190 -5.89 -4.86 -9.58
CA PRO A 190 -4.91 -4.50 -8.57
C PRO A 190 -5.02 -3.03 -8.19
N LEU A 191 -4.70 -2.70 -6.94
CA LEU A 191 -4.73 -1.34 -6.44
C LEU A 191 -3.38 -0.97 -5.77
N GLY A 192 -3.07 0.33 -5.72
CA GLY A 192 -1.93 0.87 -4.99
C GLY A 192 -0.68 1.10 -5.81
N ALA A 193 0.10 2.08 -5.36
CA ALA A 193 1.35 2.51 -5.96
C ALA A 193 2.59 2.03 -5.20
N PHE A 194 2.43 1.40 -4.03
CA PHE A 194 3.53 0.89 -3.24
C PHE A 194 4.13 -0.34 -3.92
N ARG A 195 5.33 -0.20 -4.47
CA ARG A 195 6.06 -1.24 -5.18
C ARG A 195 7.56 -0.98 -5.13
N HIS A 196 8.34 -2.00 -5.45
CA HIS A 196 9.75 -1.83 -5.72
C HIS A 196 9.96 -1.40 -7.18
N ASP A 197 10.78 -0.37 -7.36
CA ASP A 197 11.29 0.04 -8.67
C ASP A 197 12.68 -0.56 -8.87
N ALA A 198 12.80 -1.49 -9.82
CA ALA A 198 14.04 -2.22 -10.08
C ALA A 198 15.20 -1.33 -10.57
N GLU A 199 14.91 -0.14 -11.10
CA GLU A 199 15.93 0.78 -11.60
C GLU A 199 16.57 1.63 -10.50
N SER A 200 15.96 1.67 -9.29
CA SER A 200 16.24 2.75 -8.35
C SER A 200 17.40 2.53 -7.40
N THR A 201 17.70 1.32 -6.92
CA THR A 201 18.76 1.15 -5.90
C THR A 201 19.26 -0.28 -5.70
N ASN A 202 20.56 -0.42 -5.34
CA ASN A 202 21.16 -1.66 -4.86
C ASN A 202 20.90 -1.92 -3.36
N ARG A 203 20.20 -1.03 -2.66
CA ARG A 203 19.92 -1.13 -1.21
C ARG A 203 18.51 -0.67 -0.91
N LEU A 204 17.74 -1.50 -0.21
CA LEU A 204 16.39 -1.21 0.22
C LEU A 204 16.32 -1.15 1.75
N LEU A 205 15.84 -0.05 2.27
CA LEU A 205 15.43 0.08 3.66
C LEU A 205 13.90 -0.06 3.72
N MET A 206 13.43 -1.13 4.34
CA MET A 206 12.02 -1.42 4.50
C MET A 206 11.61 -1.29 5.97
N VAL A 207 10.51 -0.61 6.22
CA VAL A 207 9.95 -0.45 7.56
C VAL A 207 8.49 -0.91 7.53
N ALA A 208 8.15 -1.88 8.35
CA ALA A 208 6.81 -2.42 8.48
C ALA A 208 6.30 -2.29 9.92
N GLY A 209 5.02 -1.95 10.08
CA GLY A 209 4.32 -1.97 11.37
C GLY A 209 3.22 -3.03 11.36
N GLY A 210 3.23 -3.97 12.30
CA GLY A 210 2.18 -5.00 12.40
C GLY A 210 1.96 -5.75 11.08
N THR A 211 0.72 -5.77 10.58
CA THR A 211 0.37 -6.41 9.29
C THR A 211 0.81 -5.64 8.05
N GLY A 212 1.38 -4.42 8.20
CA GLY A 212 2.12 -3.77 7.12
C GLY A 212 3.34 -4.57 6.63
N LEU A 213 3.67 -5.66 7.31
CA LEU A 213 4.60 -6.68 6.80
C LEU A 213 4.09 -7.35 5.51
N ALA A 214 2.80 -7.46 5.28
CA ALA A 214 2.24 -8.18 4.13
C ALA A 214 2.79 -7.67 2.77
N PRO A 215 2.65 -6.39 2.40
CA PRO A 215 3.18 -5.87 1.14
C PRO A 215 4.71 -5.92 1.08
N VAL A 216 5.39 -5.71 2.21
CA VAL A 216 6.86 -5.80 2.30
C VAL A 216 7.33 -7.22 2.06
N LYS A 217 6.66 -8.23 2.65
CA LYS A 217 6.93 -9.65 2.42
C LYS A 217 6.77 -10.01 0.95
N SER A 218 5.71 -9.52 0.31
CA SER A 218 5.46 -9.74 -1.12
C SER A 218 6.63 -9.23 -1.97
N ILE A 219 7.15 -8.03 -1.70
CA ILE A 219 8.31 -7.47 -2.39
C ILE A 219 9.57 -8.30 -2.12
N ILE A 220 9.86 -8.65 -0.86
CA ILE A 220 11.04 -9.47 -0.51
C ILE A 220 11.00 -10.82 -1.21
N GLU A 221 9.84 -11.49 -1.23
CA GLU A 221 9.67 -12.78 -1.90
C GLU A 221 9.86 -12.71 -3.42
N SER A 222 9.52 -11.58 -4.04
CA SER A 222 9.75 -11.39 -5.47
C SER A 222 11.23 -11.18 -5.81
N LEU A 223 12.00 -10.62 -4.87
CA LEU A 223 13.39 -10.24 -5.09
C LEU A 223 14.40 -11.28 -4.61
N LYS A 224 14.05 -12.12 -3.62
CA LYS A 224 15.00 -12.97 -2.88
C LYS A 224 15.79 -13.96 -3.75
N ASP A 225 15.21 -14.38 -4.86
CA ASP A 225 15.79 -15.38 -5.77
C ASP A 225 16.36 -14.74 -7.06
N GLU A 226 16.34 -13.38 -7.14
CA GLU A 226 16.86 -12.66 -8.29
C GLU A 226 18.41 -12.64 -8.27
N PRO A 227 19.08 -12.83 -9.43
CA PRO A 227 20.54 -12.87 -9.51
C PRO A 227 21.26 -11.61 -8.99
N HIS A 228 20.56 -10.47 -9.05
CA HIS A 228 21.05 -9.16 -8.62
C HIS A 228 20.15 -8.56 -7.55
N ALA A 229 19.66 -9.42 -6.63
CA ALA A 229 18.83 -8.97 -5.52
C ALA A 229 19.50 -7.81 -4.75
N PRO A 230 18.77 -6.74 -4.44
CA PRO A 230 19.30 -5.63 -3.65
C PRO A 230 19.61 -6.06 -2.22
N HIS A 231 20.48 -5.32 -1.54
CA HIS A 231 20.64 -5.49 -0.10
C HIS A 231 19.41 -4.94 0.63
N ILE A 232 18.69 -5.80 1.31
CA ILE A 232 17.45 -5.45 2.01
C ILE A 232 17.70 -5.40 3.51
N THR A 233 17.32 -4.30 4.15
CA THR A 233 17.23 -4.19 5.61
C THR A 233 15.80 -3.96 5.99
N LEU A 234 15.21 -4.92 6.71
CA LEU A 234 13.81 -4.85 7.19
C LEU A 234 13.78 -4.54 8.68
N TYR A 235 13.13 -3.44 9.06
CA TYR A 235 12.67 -3.17 10.42
C TYR A 235 11.20 -3.55 10.51
N TRP A 236 10.86 -4.48 11.40
CA TRP A 236 9.47 -4.85 11.64
C TRP A 236 9.04 -4.52 13.06
N GLY A 237 8.19 -3.49 13.19
CA GLY A 237 7.68 -2.98 14.45
C GLY A 237 6.38 -3.66 14.85
N VAL A 238 6.33 -4.18 16.07
CA VAL A 238 5.13 -4.71 16.71
C VAL A 238 5.10 -4.26 18.19
N ARG A 239 3.98 -4.47 18.87
CA ARG A 239 3.86 -4.09 20.29
C ARG A 239 4.66 -5.05 21.17
N ARG A 240 4.46 -6.35 21.04
CA ARG A 240 5.05 -7.39 21.88
C ARG A 240 5.66 -8.49 21.02
N ALA A 241 6.53 -9.31 21.62
CA ALA A 241 7.17 -10.42 20.93
C ALA A 241 6.16 -11.46 20.37
N GLU A 242 5.05 -11.68 21.05
CA GLU A 242 3.97 -12.56 20.61
C GLU A 242 3.23 -12.08 19.35
N ASP A 243 3.38 -10.79 18.99
CA ASP A 243 2.81 -10.19 17.79
C ASP A 243 3.70 -10.39 16.55
N LEU A 244 4.91 -10.95 16.72
CA LEU A 244 5.84 -11.27 15.61
C LEU A 244 5.42 -12.59 14.94
N TYR A 245 4.28 -12.61 14.30
CA TYR A 245 3.62 -13.81 13.76
C TYR A 245 4.39 -14.54 12.62
N LEU A 246 5.41 -13.94 12.04
CA LEU A 246 6.31 -14.56 11.03
C LEU A 246 7.79 -14.42 11.42
N ASP A 247 8.12 -14.28 12.71
CA ASP A 247 9.48 -14.12 13.17
C ASP A 247 10.41 -15.24 12.71
N GLU A 248 9.95 -16.49 12.84
CA GLU A 248 10.74 -17.68 12.42
C GLU A 248 11.07 -17.67 10.94
N LEU A 249 10.13 -17.26 10.08
CA LEU A 249 10.33 -17.12 8.64
C LEU A 249 11.38 -16.06 8.33
N LEU A 250 11.24 -14.88 8.93
CA LEU A 250 12.16 -13.75 8.69
C LEU A 250 13.56 -14.01 9.23
N GLN A 251 13.66 -14.67 10.37
CA GLN A 251 14.95 -15.15 10.90
C GLN A 251 15.58 -16.23 10.01
N HIS A 252 14.76 -17.13 9.44
CA HIS A 252 15.26 -18.10 8.47
C HIS A 252 15.81 -17.39 7.23
N TRP A 253 15.11 -16.43 6.67
CA TRP A 253 15.61 -15.63 5.54
C TRP A 253 16.90 -14.89 5.90
N ALA A 254 16.99 -14.29 7.09
CA ALA A 254 18.20 -13.60 7.53
C ALA A 254 19.43 -14.52 7.66
N ARG A 255 19.22 -15.83 7.88
CA ARG A 255 20.31 -16.83 7.90
C ARG A 255 20.66 -17.38 6.52
N THR A 256 19.71 -17.41 5.59
CA THR A 256 19.86 -18.09 4.30
C THR A 256 20.07 -17.16 3.13
N LEU A 257 19.61 -15.90 3.22
CA LEU A 257 19.75 -14.89 2.18
C LEU A 257 20.88 -13.92 2.54
N PRO A 258 22.01 -13.91 1.80
CA PRO A 258 23.19 -13.13 2.17
C PRO A 258 22.99 -11.60 2.12
N HIS A 259 21.94 -11.13 1.44
CA HIS A 259 21.66 -9.70 1.30
C HIS A 259 20.45 -9.25 2.13
N PHE A 260 19.94 -10.10 3.03
CA PHE A 260 18.77 -9.77 3.85
C PHE A 260 19.13 -9.63 5.33
N HIS A 261 18.80 -8.47 5.90
CA HIS A 261 18.93 -8.18 7.32
C HIS A 261 17.55 -7.93 7.92
N TYR A 262 17.24 -8.65 8.99
CA TYR A 262 15.99 -8.51 9.72
C TYR A 262 16.21 -7.99 11.13
N ILE A 263 15.46 -6.94 11.50
CA ILE A 263 15.53 -6.27 12.78
C ILE A 263 14.12 -6.15 13.35
N PRO A 264 13.72 -7.03 14.30
CA PRO A 264 12.47 -6.88 15.01
C PRO A 264 12.53 -5.69 15.98
N VAL A 265 11.45 -4.91 16.05
CA VAL A 265 11.33 -3.74 16.92
C VAL A 265 10.09 -3.91 17.80
N LEU A 266 10.27 -3.84 19.12
CA LEU A 266 9.17 -3.94 20.09
C LEU A 266 8.91 -2.57 20.73
N SER A 267 7.65 -2.09 20.65
CA SER A 267 7.27 -0.80 21.25
C SER A 267 6.83 -0.91 22.71
N ASP A 268 6.40 -2.09 23.16
CA ASP A 268 5.97 -2.38 24.54
C ASP A 268 6.92 -3.41 25.18
N ALA A 269 8.21 -3.05 25.26
CA ALA A 269 9.21 -3.87 25.93
C ALA A 269 9.07 -3.70 27.44
N THR A 270 8.14 -4.43 28.07
CA THR A 270 8.18 -4.60 29.52
C THR A 270 9.49 -5.31 29.87
N ARG A 271 10.29 -4.70 30.75
CA ARG A 271 11.55 -5.23 31.27
C ARG A 271 11.31 -6.56 32.00
N SER A 272 11.31 -7.66 31.29
CA SER A 272 11.37 -8.98 31.87
C SER A 272 12.54 -9.75 31.26
N GLY A 273 13.66 -9.70 31.98
CA GLY A 273 14.65 -10.75 32.12
C GLY A 273 15.42 -11.22 30.90
N LYS A 274 16.72 -10.80 30.81
CA LYS A 274 17.85 -11.45 30.14
C LYS A 274 17.67 -11.78 28.65
N GLY A 275 18.30 -10.95 27.84
CA GLY A 275 18.61 -11.25 26.45
C GLY A 275 18.43 -10.03 25.55
N ASP A 276 19.49 -9.40 25.24
CA ASP A 276 19.83 -8.50 24.14
C ASP A 276 18.82 -7.50 23.55
N ALA A 277 19.19 -6.24 23.80
CA ALA A 277 18.95 -5.05 22.99
C ALA A 277 17.49 -4.70 22.64
N ALA A 278 16.76 -4.20 23.63
CA ALA A 278 15.70 -3.23 23.36
C ALA A 278 16.31 -2.02 22.64
N LEU A 279 16.07 -1.88 21.35
CA LEU A 279 16.31 -0.62 20.67
C LEU A 279 15.29 0.40 21.20
N SER A 280 15.76 1.20 22.18
CA SER A 280 15.11 2.45 22.57
C SER A 280 14.87 3.26 21.31
N THR A 281 13.66 3.81 21.18
CA THR A 281 13.28 4.80 20.18
C THR A 281 14.16 6.05 20.30
N LYS A 282 15.38 5.99 19.75
CA LYS A 282 16.15 7.19 19.45
C LYS A 282 15.94 7.49 17.97
N PRO A 283 15.64 8.73 17.58
CA PRO A 283 15.52 9.09 16.18
C PRO A 283 16.81 8.77 15.46
N CYS A 284 16.68 8.22 14.26
CA CYS A 284 17.79 7.90 13.36
C CYS A 284 18.63 9.17 13.16
N ALA A 285 19.84 9.20 13.74
CA ALA A 285 20.77 10.28 13.49
C ALA A 285 21.19 10.24 12.02
N ARG A 286 21.04 11.37 11.34
CA ARG A 286 21.51 11.56 9.97
C ARG A 286 23.00 11.30 9.94
N THR A 287 23.42 10.17 9.35
CA THR A 287 24.78 9.99 8.90
C THR A 287 24.89 10.57 7.50
N THR A 288 25.47 11.76 7.41
CA THR A 288 25.94 12.32 6.14
C THR A 288 27.06 11.43 5.60
N PRO A 289 27.02 11.02 4.32
CA PRO A 289 28.14 10.35 3.70
C PRO A 289 29.27 11.35 3.43
N THR A 290 30.47 11.00 3.85
CA THR A 290 31.73 11.57 3.34
C THR A 290 32.09 10.88 2.03
#